data_620ee6f3b2171cfdc43c9bc3d96f1f84
#
_entry.id   620ee6f3b2171cfdc43c9bc3d96f1f84
#
_cell.length_a   1.000
_cell.length_b   1.000
_cell.length_c   1.000
_cell.angle_alpha   90.00
_cell.angle_beta   90.00
_cell.angle_gamma   90.00
#
_symmetry.space_group_name_H-M   'P 1'
#
loop_
_entity.id
_entity.type
_entity.pdbx_description
1 polymer ?
#
loop_
_entity_poly.entity_id
_entity_poly.type
_entity_poly.pdbx_seq_one_letter_code
_entity_poly.pdbx_strand_id
1 'polypeptide(L)'
;YITAKNVTIITNNGNIISEKNPPNATVVLLGGELRYQKGTMVGSFALNNMNRVTARKSFVGCRGLSPDLGMTTELYDEANINAKMISRVTETSYILADHTKLGNKSSFISCKASEIANIITDVEAPRDIVNAFREKGVEVYQID
;
A
#
# COMPACT_ATOMS: atom_id res chain seq x y z
N TYR A 1 7.50 -10.06 9.53
CA TYR A 1 7.54 -9.86 11.00
C TYR A 1 8.15 -8.51 11.34
N ILE A 2 7.47 -7.70 12.17
CA ILE A 2 7.99 -6.42 12.62
C ILE A 2 8.79 -6.68 13.91
N THR A 3 10.09 -6.48 13.86
CA THR A 3 11.01 -6.65 15.01
C THR A 3 11.39 -5.33 15.66
N ALA A 4 11.06 -4.20 15.05
CA ALA A 4 11.33 -2.86 15.57
C ALA A 4 10.54 -2.61 16.86
N LYS A 5 11.21 -1.97 17.85
CA LYS A 5 10.59 -1.57 19.14
C LYS A 5 10.00 -0.17 19.03
N ASN A 6 8.98 0.10 19.84
CA ASN A 6 8.33 1.42 19.93
C ASN A 6 7.73 1.89 18.60
N VAL A 7 7.12 0.97 17.86
CA VAL A 7 6.46 1.25 16.57
C VAL A 7 4.96 1.39 16.79
N THR A 8 4.37 2.40 16.17
CA THR A 8 2.92 2.50 15.98
C THR A 8 2.58 2.11 14.55
N ILE A 9 1.71 1.12 14.41
CA ILE A 9 1.20 0.62 13.13
C ILE A 9 -0.21 1.15 12.96
N ILE A 10 -0.43 1.93 11.91
CA ILE A 10 -1.76 2.46 11.56
C ILE A 10 -2.22 1.71 10.32
N THR A 11 -3.37 1.07 10.40
CA THR A 11 -3.83 0.18 9.35
C THR A 11 -5.35 0.17 9.19
N ASN A 12 -5.81 -0.09 7.97
CA ASN A 12 -7.20 -0.42 7.67
C ASN A 12 -7.45 -1.94 7.55
N ASN A 13 -6.41 -2.76 7.75
CA ASN A 13 -6.53 -4.21 7.69
C ASN A 13 -7.01 -4.79 9.03
N GLY A 14 -8.28 -5.19 9.09
CA GLY A 14 -8.89 -5.78 10.28
C GLY A 14 -8.33 -7.17 10.64
N ASN A 15 -7.72 -7.89 9.68
CA ASN A 15 -7.12 -9.20 9.94
C ASN A 15 -5.94 -9.12 10.93
N ILE A 16 -5.38 -7.93 11.14
CA ILE A 16 -4.29 -7.74 12.12
C ILE A 16 -4.71 -8.10 13.56
N ILE A 17 -6.02 -8.11 13.85
CA ILE A 17 -6.53 -8.48 15.18
C ILE A 17 -6.20 -9.94 15.52
N SER A 18 -6.15 -10.81 14.53
CA SER A 18 -5.82 -12.23 14.70
C SER A 18 -4.32 -12.53 14.67
N GLU A 19 -3.50 -11.55 14.29
CA GLU A 19 -2.05 -11.70 14.22
C GLU A 19 -1.39 -11.46 15.58
N LYS A 20 -0.29 -12.19 15.81
CA LYS A 20 0.55 -11.94 17.00
C LYS A 20 1.36 -10.66 16.77
N ASN A 21 1.00 -9.60 17.47
CA ASN A 21 1.75 -8.35 17.42
C ASN A 21 3.13 -8.49 18.10
N PRO A 22 4.17 -7.89 17.54
CA PRO A 22 5.48 -7.85 18.20
C PRO A 22 5.38 -7.10 19.53
N PRO A 23 6.19 -7.46 20.54
CA PRO A 23 6.27 -6.73 21.80
C PRO A 23 6.58 -5.24 21.56
N ASN A 24 5.94 -4.36 22.29
CA ASN A 24 6.07 -2.89 22.23
C ASN A 24 5.56 -2.22 20.94
N ALA A 25 4.77 -2.90 20.13
CA ALA A 25 4.05 -2.30 19.00
C ALA A 25 2.64 -1.87 19.44
N THR A 26 2.24 -0.66 19.07
CA THR A 26 0.86 -0.19 19.18
C THR A 26 0.20 -0.32 17.83
N VAL A 27 -0.98 -0.94 17.77
CA VAL A 27 -1.77 -1.05 16.55
C VAL A 27 -2.99 -0.15 16.63
N VAL A 28 -3.10 0.75 15.67
CA VAL A 28 -4.26 1.64 15.50
C VAL A 28 -5.04 1.19 14.26
N LEU A 29 -6.27 0.70 14.49
CA LEU A 29 -7.21 0.41 13.42
C LEU A 29 -7.95 1.68 13.04
N LEU A 30 -8.01 1.98 11.74
CA LEU A 30 -8.68 3.19 11.25
C LEU A 30 -10.20 3.17 11.47
N GLY A 31 -10.80 1.99 11.62
CA GLY A 31 -12.26 1.87 11.66
C GLY A 31 -12.88 2.07 10.28
N GLY A 32 -14.21 2.15 10.23
CA GLY A 32 -14.98 2.32 9.00
C GLY A 32 -15.82 1.10 8.64
N GLU A 33 -16.20 0.99 7.39
CA GLU A 33 -17.01 -0.11 6.86
C GLU A 33 -16.13 -1.33 6.60
N LEU A 34 -16.41 -2.43 7.28
CA LEU A 34 -15.65 -3.68 7.12
C LEU A 34 -16.08 -4.42 5.85
N ARG A 35 -15.16 -4.63 4.94
CA ARG A 35 -15.31 -5.53 3.78
C ARG A 35 -14.89 -6.94 4.21
N TYR A 36 -15.83 -7.74 4.68
CA TYR A 36 -15.58 -9.06 5.29
C TYR A 36 -14.70 -9.98 4.45
N GLN A 37 -14.94 -10.06 3.13
CA GLN A 37 -14.18 -10.95 2.25
C GLN A 37 -12.69 -10.62 2.16
N LYS A 38 -12.33 -9.35 2.36
CA LYS A 38 -10.94 -8.87 2.30
C LYS A 38 -10.37 -8.53 3.68
N GLY A 39 -11.22 -8.42 4.69
CA GLY A 39 -10.84 -7.98 6.02
C GLY A 39 -10.40 -6.51 6.09
N THR A 40 -10.75 -5.68 5.09
CA THR A 40 -10.32 -4.28 5.02
C THR A 40 -11.43 -3.32 5.44
N MET A 41 -11.04 -2.23 6.10
CA MET A 41 -11.93 -1.14 6.48
C MET A 41 -11.81 -0.01 5.47
N VAL A 42 -12.94 0.49 4.98
CA VAL A 42 -13.03 1.53 3.94
C VAL A 42 -14.14 2.53 4.27
N GLY A 43 -14.45 3.41 3.32
CA GLY A 43 -15.54 4.37 3.41
C GLY A 43 -15.14 5.70 4.05
N SER A 44 -16.12 6.59 4.16
CA SER A 44 -15.90 7.97 4.61
C SER A 44 -15.35 8.07 6.03
N PHE A 45 -15.75 7.17 6.92
CA PHE A 45 -15.30 7.15 8.31
C PHE A 45 -13.78 6.84 8.39
N ALA A 46 -13.32 5.82 7.66
CA ALA A 46 -11.90 5.48 7.56
C ALA A 46 -11.08 6.63 6.95
N LEU A 47 -11.59 7.24 5.86
CA LEU A 47 -10.94 8.39 5.22
C LEU A 47 -10.83 9.60 6.16
N ASN A 48 -11.89 9.91 6.92
CA ASN A 48 -11.88 11.02 7.87
C ASN A 48 -10.87 10.78 9.01
N ASN A 49 -10.76 9.55 9.49
CA ASN A 49 -9.76 9.21 10.49
C ASN A 49 -8.34 9.36 9.94
N MET A 50 -8.09 9.01 8.68
CA MET A 50 -6.80 9.23 8.02
C MET A 50 -6.41 10.70 7.91
N ASN A 51 -7.34 11.64 7.90
CA ASN A 51 -7.01 13.07 7.91
C ASN A 51 -6.27 13.51 9.18
N ARG A 52 -6.41 12.76 10.26
CA ARG A 52 -5.79 13.02 11.58
C ARG A 52 -4.48 12.24 11.78
N VAL A 53 -4.05 11.50 10.76
CA VAL A 53 -2.88 10.64 10.82
C VAL A 53 -1.75 11.21 9.98
N THR A 54 -0.54 11.09 10.48
CA THR A 54 0.70 11.27 9.74
C THR A 54 1.64 10.13 10.12
N ALA A 55 2.22 9.45 9.14
CA ALA A 55 3.17 8.37 9.36
C ALA A 55 4.52 8.72 8.73
N ARG A 56 5.60 8.08 9.17
CA ARG A 56 6.91 8.23 8.53
C ARG A 56 6.93 7.50 7.19
N LYS A 57 6.42 6.28 7.16
CA LYS A 57 6.41 5.41 5.97
C LYS A 57 5.05 4.76 5.80
N SER A 58 4.67 4.48 4.57
CA SER A 58 3.54 3.62 4.26
C SER A 58 3.95 2.44 3.40
N PHE A 59 3.23 1.32 3.58
CA PHE A 59 3.39 0.09 2.79
C PHE A 59 2.00 -0.29 2.29
N VAL A 60 1.78 -0.20 0.99
CA VAL A 60 0.45 -0.35 0.40
C VAL A 60 0.47 -1.39 -0.72
N GLY A 61 -0.34 -2.42 -0.57
CA GLY A 61 -0.53 -3.43 -1.62
C GLY A 61 -1.46 -2.95 -2.73
N CYS A 62 -1.34 -3.55 -3.92
CA CYS A 62 -2.14 -3.20 -5.08
C CYS A 62 -2.77 -4.42 -5.76
N ARG A 63 -3.72 -4.19 -6.66
CA ARG A 63 -4.29 -5.20 -7.54
C ARG A 63 -3.59 -5.23 -8.90
N GLY A 64 -3.15 -4.08 -9.37
CA GLY A 64 -2.37 -3.91 -10.58
C GLY A 64 -1.39 -2.75 -10.44
N LEU A 65 -0.24 -2.89 -11.09
CA LEU A 65 0.83 -1.91 -11.08
C LEU A 65 1.46 -1.83 -12.46
N SER A 66 1.29 -0.70 -13.15
CA SER A 66 1.81 -0.51 -14.50
C SER A 66 2.54 0.83 -14.67
N PRO A 67 3.59 0.90 -15.53
CA PRO A 67 4.37 2.12 -15.71
C PRO A 67 3.60 3.30 -16.31
N ASP A 68 2.47 3.05 -16.96
CA ASP A 68 1.62 4.08 -17.57
C ASP A 68 0.53 4.61 -16.64
N LEU A 69 -0.19 3.73 -15.94
CA LEU A 69 -1.29 4.13 -15.04
C LEU A 69 -0.86 4.31 -13.59
N GLY A 70 0.17 3.58 -13.16
CA GLY A 70 0.57 3.51 -11.76
C GLY A 70 -0.13 2.38 -11.01
N MET A 71 -0.44 2.63 -9.74
CA MET A 71 -1.08 1.68 -8.85
C MET A 71 -2.60 1.71 -9.01
N THR A 72 -3.21 0.54 -9.23
CA THR A 72 -4.64 0.39 -9.48
C THR A 72 -5.30 -0.67 -8.59
N THR A 73 -6.61 -0.53 -8.37
CA THR A 73 -7.47 -1.48 -7.65
C THR A 73 -8.84 -1.60 -8.31
N GLU A 74 -9.62 -2.61 -7.92
CA GLU A 74 -10.96 -2.89 -8.46
C GLU A 74 -12.06 -2.06 -7.80
N LEU A 75 -11.82 -1.55 -6.59
CA LEU A 75 -12.84 -0.88 -5.78
C LEU A 75 -12.47 0.59 -5.52
N TYR A 76 -13.42 1.47 -5.78
CA TYR A 76 -13.26 2.91 -5.58
C TYR A 76 -12.88 3.29 -4.14
N ASP A 77 -13.54 2.67 -3.15
CA ASP A 77 -13.24 2.95 -1.74
C ASP A 77 -11.82 2.52 -1.34
N GLU A 78 -11.32 1.41 -1.88
CA GLU A 78 -9.94 0.98 -1.68
C GLU A 78 -8.96 1.95 -2.34
N ALA A 79 -9.28 2.43 -3.55
CA ALA A 79 -8.44 3.41 -4.23
C ALA A 79 -8.26 4.68 -3.38
N ASN A 80 -9.35 5.17 -2.80
CA ASN A 80 -9.33 6.37 -1.96
C ASN A 80 -8.50 6.18 -0.68
N ILE A 81 -8.65 5.04 0.01
CA ILE A 81 -7.87 4.73 1.21
C ILE A 81 -6.38 4.59 0.86
N ASN A 82 -6.05 3.86 -0.20
CA ASN A 82 -4.67 3.68 -0.65
C ASN A 82 -4.02 5.02 -1.01
N ALA A 83 -4.71 5.85 -1.80
CA ALA A 83 -4.24 7.18 -2.15
C ALA A 83 -3.97 8.03 -0.89
N LYS A 84 -4.88 7.96 0.09
CA LYS A 84 -4.73 8.68 1.34
C LYS A 84 -3.54 8.19 2.15
N MET A 85 -3.33 6.87 2.26
CA MET A 85 -2.18 6.29 2.96
C MET A 85 -0.85 6.72 2.33
N ILE A 86 -0.78 6.77 1.01
CA ILE A 86 0.40 7.20 0.26
C ILE A 86 0.68 8.69 0.50
N SER A 87 -0.36 9.53 0.52
CA SER A 87 -0.23 10.97 0.67
C SER A 87 0.07 11.45 2.10
N ARG A 88 -0.10 10.59 3.12
CA ARG A 88 0.02 10.98 4.54
C ARG A 88 1.35 10.56 5.18
N VAL A 89 2.41 10.46 4.39
CA VAL A 89 3.75 10.11 4.87
C VAL A 89 4.69 11.33 4.87
N THR A 90 5.61 11.35 5.81
CA THR A 90 6.65 12.39 5.92
C THR A 90 7.99 12.00 5.30
N GLU A 91 8.24 10.70 5.13
CA GLU A 91 9.47 10.20 4.51
C GLU A 91 9.17 9.63 3.11
N THR A 92 8.57 8.43 3.04
CA THR A 92 8.32 7.78 1.75
C THR A 92 7.23 6.70 1.85
N SER A 93 6.67 6.33 0.69
CA SER A 93 5.73 5.21 0.51
C SER A 93 6.37 4.10 -0.30
N TYR A 94 5.99 2.86 0.02
CA TYR A 94 6.37 1.65 -0.71
C TYR A 94 5.11 0.97 -1.25
N ILE A 95 5.09 0.71 -2.55
CA ILE A 95 4.07 -0.12 -3.18
C ILE A 95 4.55 -1.57 -3.14
N LEU A 96 3.73 -2.45 -2.56
CA LEU A 96 4.01 -3.88 -2.48
C LEU A 96 3.27 -4.61 -3.60
N ALA A 97 3.99 -5.23 -4.50
CA ALA A 97 3.41 -5.93 -5.64
C ALA A 97 4.26 -7.14 -6.00
N ASP A 98 3.69 -8.33 -5.93
CA ASP A 98 4.33 -9.51 -6.50
C ASP A 98 4.32 -9.45 -8.04
N HIS A 99 5.11 -10.33 -8.69
CA HIS A 99 5.22 -10.39 -10.16
C HIS A 99 3.87 -10.49 -10.87
N THR A 100 2.86 -11.12 -10.24
CA THR A 100 1.53 -11.28 -10.85
C THR A 100 0.72 -9.98 -10.93
N LYS A 101 1.15 -8.93 -10.23
CA LYS A 101 0.50 -7.61 -10.23
C LYS A 101 1.14 -6.63 -11.21
N LEU A 102 2.42 -6.86 -11.53
CA LEU A 102 3.17 -6.01 -12.45
C LEU A 102 2.66 -6.15 -13.89
N GLY A 103 2.39 -5.02 -14.54
CA GLY A 103 1.77 -4.93 -15.85
C GLY A 103 0.24 -4.99 -15.84
N ASN A 104 -0.39 -5.46 -14.76
CA ASN A 104 -1.84 -5.50 -14.64
C ASN A 104 -2.44 -4.12 -14.37
N LYS A 105 -3.66 -3.93 -14.84
CA LYS A 105 -4.43 -2.70 -14.72
C LYS A 105 -5.83 -3.03 -14.19
N SER A 106 -6.32 -2.19 -13.30
CA SER A 106 -7.66 -2.27 -12.72
C SER A 106 -8.42 -0.96 -12.89
N SER A 107 -9.69 -0.93 -12.47
CA SER A 107 -10.63 0.14 -12.79
C SER A 107 -10.31 1.50 -12.17
N PHE A 108 -9.70 1.53 -10.97
CA PHE A 108 -9.50 2.76 -10.20
C PHE A 108 -8.03 2.99 -9.87
N ILE A 109 -7.52 4.18 -10.16
CA ILE A 109 -6.14 4.58 -9.86
C ILE A 109 -6.07 5.01 -8.40
N SER A 110 -5.16 4.39 -7.63
CA SER A 110 -4.84 4.77 -6.25
C SER A 110 -3.64 5.73 -6.17
N CYS A 111 -2.68 5.56 -7.08
CA CYS A 111 -1.47 6.39 -7.15
C CYS A 111 -1.02 6.44 -8.62
N LYS A 112 -0.82 7.63 -9.16
CA LYS A 112 -0.33 7.79 -10.54
C LYS A 112 1.11 7.29 -10.65
N ALA A 113 1.49 6.84 -11.84
CA ALA A 113 2.87 6.35 -12.07
C ALA A 113 3.94 7.39 -11.70
N SER A 114 3.67 8.67 -11.95
CA SER A 114 4.56 9.78 -11.62
C SER A 114 4.70 10.09 -10.12
N GLU A 115 3.85 9.52 -9.28
CA GLU A 115 3.82 9.74 -7.83
C GLU A 115 4.44 8.56 -7.06
N ILE A 116 4.79 7.47 -7.76
CA ILE A 116 5.40 6.29 -7.16
C ILE A 116 6.89 6.53 -6.93
N ALA A 117 7.33 6.46 -5.69
CA ALA A 117 8.74 6.57 -5.32
C ALA A 117 9.43 5.20 -5.22
N ASN A 118 8.77 4.23 -4.59
CA ASN A 118 9.38 2.93 -4.30
C ASN A 118 8.43 1.78 -4.59
N ILE A 119 8.96 0.70 -5.14
CA ILE A 119 8.28 -0.57 -5.35
C ILE A 119 9.09 -1.68 -4.67
N ILE A 120 8.40 -2.58 -3.95
CA ILE A 120 8.97 -3.83 -3.47
C ILE A 120 8.25 -4.97 -4.20
N THR A 121 9.02 -5.80 -4.89
CA THR A 121 8.53 -6.94 -5.68
C THR A 121 9.42 -8.16 -5.48
N ASP A 122 9.02 -9.30 -6.04
CA ASP A 122 9.84 -10.51 -6.04
C ASP A 122 10.78 -10.59 -7.25
N VAL A 123 11.66 -11.59 -7.25
CA VAL A 123 12.67 -11.80 -8.31
C VAL A 123 12.07 -12.31 -9.62
N GLU A 124 10.82 -12.80 -9.62
CA GLU A 124 10.09 -13.25 -10.81
C GLU A 124 9.45 -12.09 -11.60
N ALA A 125 9.56 -10.86 -11.09
CA ALA A 125 9.01 -9.66 -11.72
C ALA A 125 9.51 -9.48 -13.17
N PRO A 126 8.63 -9.19 -14.15
CA PRO A 126 8.99 -8.99 -15.55
C PRO A 126 10.04 -7.88 -15.70
N ARG A 127 11.20 -8.21 -16.28
CA ARG A 127 12.35 -7.31 -16.38
C ARG A 127 12.07 -6.03 -17.14
N ASP A 128 11.28 -6.11 -18.20
CA ASP A 128 10.86 -4.97 -19.02
C ASP A 128 10.03 -3.97 -18.21
N ILE A 129 9.11 -4.45 -17.38
CA ILE A 129 8.27 -3.62 -16.51
C ILE A 129 9.11 -3.00 -15.39
N VAL A 130 9.99 -3.78 -14.76
CA VAL A 130 10.92 -3.27 -13.74
C VAL A 130 11.80 -2.16 -14.30
N ASN A 131 12.37 -2.36 -15.50
CA ASN A 131 13.21 -1.36 -16.15
C ASN A 131 12.40 -0.11 -16.50
N ALA A 132 11.18 -0.24 -17.02
CA ALA A 132 10.32 0.89 -17.33
C ALA A 132 9.99 1.76 -16.09
N PHE A 133 9.87 1.17 -14.90
CA PHE A 133 9.73 1.92 -13.66
C PHE A 133 11.04 2.62 -13.27
N ARG A 134 12.19 1.92 -13.36
CA ARG A 134 13.50 2.49 -13.05
C ARG A 134 13.85 3.67 -13.97
N GLU A 135 13.53 3.59 -15.24
CA GLU A 135 13.70 4.70 -16.22
C GLU A 135 12.88 5.95 -15.86
N LYS A 136 11.78 5.78 -15.12
CA LYS A 136 10.97 6.88 -14.56
C LYS A 136 11.46 7.38 -13.20
N GLY A 137 12.61 6.87 -12.72
CA GLY A 137 13.19 7.27 -11.43
C GLY A 137 12.59 6.56 -10.22
N VAL A 138 11.84 5.47 -10.41
CA VAL A 138 11.28 4.67 -9.32
C VAL A 138 12.34 3.70 -8.80
N GLU A 139 12.54 3.67 -7.48
CA GLU A 139 13.37 2.68 -6.82
C GLU A 139 12.63 1.33 -6.76
N VAL A 140 13.20 0.28 -7.37
CA VAL A 140 12.59 -1.05 -7.40
C VAL A 140 13.47 -2.05 -6.66
N TYR A 141 12.98 -2.52 -5.53
CA TYR A 141 13.58 -3.53 -4.68
C TYR A 141 13.02 -4.90 -5.03
N GLN A 142 13.88 -5.82 -5.46
CA GLN A 142 13.51 -7.20 -5.72
C GLN A 142 14.01 -8.07 -4.55
N ILE A 143 13.10 -8.84 -3.98
CA ILE A 143 13.37 -9.72 -2.83
C ILE A 143 13.02 -11.18 -3.19
N ASP A 144 13.70 -12.13 -2.56
CA ASP A 144 13.44 -13.56 -2.69
C ASP A 144 12.15 -13.98 -1.95
#